data_32605aaba91e2aaffb1007791f5e3ddf
#
_entry.id   32605aaba91e2aaffb1007791f5e3ddf
#
_cell.length_a   1.000
_cell.length_b   1.000
_cell.length_c   1.000
_cell.angle_alpha   90.00
_cell.angle_beta   90.00
_cell.angle_gamma   90.00
#
_symmetry.space_group_name_H-M   'P 1'
#
loop_
_entity.id
_entity.type
_entity.pdbx_description
1 polymer ?
#
loop_
_entity_poly.entity_id
_entity_poly.type
_entity_poly.pdbx_seq_one_letter_code
_entity_poly.pdbx_strand_id
1 'polypeptide(L)'
;MIIIGIAGGTGSGKTTVVRKIIESLPPGSVAVIPQDSYYNDKSSIPLEIRKQTDFDHPDAFDWPLFEQQIAELRKGHPIEQPTYSYIICTRLPETVRVEPKEVIIVEGIMSLYDKELRDLMDLKIFVDAEPDERLLRVITRDMVERGHPLEMLIDKYRNILKPMHDEFIEPTKQYADIIIPNGGNNQKAIEILKLYIEKILGR
;
A
#
# COMPACT_ATOMS: atom_id res chain seq x y z
N MET A 1 14.49 15.51 -0.12
CA MET A 1 13.41 14.52 -0.39
C MET A 1 13.59 13.34 0.55
N ILE A 2 12.50 12.84 1.12
CA ILE A 2 12.49 11.60 1.91
C ILE A 2 11.41 10.66 1.36
N ILE A 3 11.67 9.35 1.41
CA ILE A 3 10.76 8.29 0.99
C ILE A 3 10.36 7.49 2.22
N ILE A 4 9.05 7.42 2.48
CA ILE A 4 8.46 6.72 3.63
C ILE A 4 7.69 5.52 3.11
N GLY A 5 8.11 4.31 3.48
CA GLY A 5 7.36 3.08 3.21
C GLY A 5 6.34 2.80 4.31
N ILE A 6 5.08 2.52 3.94
CA ILE A 6 4.01 2.18 4.87
C ILE A 6 3.40 0.83 4.47
N ALA A 7 3.78 -0.22 5.17
CA ALA A 7 3.28 -1.58 4.98
C ALA A 7 2.25 -1.99 6.05
N GLY A 8 1.67 -3.16 5.87
CA GLY A 8 0.78 -3.80 6.83
C GLY A 8 -0.35 -4.57 6.17
N GLY A 9 -0.94 -5.54 6.83
CA GLY A 9 -1.95 -6.41 6.26
C GLY A 9 -3.21 -5.69 5.77
N THR A 10 -3.96 -6.36 4.89
CA THR A 10 -5.28 -5.86 4.50
C THR A 10 -6.14 -5.69 5.76
N GLY A 11 -6.91 -4.59 5.84
CA GLY A 11 -7.69 -4.24 7.03
C GLY A 11 -6.90 -3.67 8.22
N SER A 12 -5.55 -3.54 8.15
CA SER A 12 -4.76 -2.95 9.24
C SER A 12 -5.01 -1.45 9.46
N GLY A 13 -5.51 -0.74 8.44
CA GLY A 13 -5.76 0.70 8.50
C GLY A 13 -4.65 1.57 7.94
N LYS A 14 -3.73 1.03 7.14
CA LYS A 14 -2.66 1.77 6.43
C LYS A 14 -3.17 3.02 5.73
N THR A 15 -4.13 2.84 4.81
CA THR A 15 -4.70 3.94 4.01
C THR A 15 -5.36 5.00 4.90
N THR A 16 -5.93 4.60 6.04
CA THR A 16 -6.46 5.55 7.03
C THR A 16 -5.33 6.35 7.69
N VAL A 17 -4.20 5.72 8.02
CA VAL A 17 -3.02 6.39 8.56
C VAL A 17 -2.49 7.40 7.53
N VAL A 18 -2.25 6.96 6.29
CA VAL A 18 -1.77 7.81 5.19
C VAL A 18 -2.71 9.00 4.97
N ARG A 19 -4.01 8.76 4.85
CA ARG A 19 -5.02 9.81 4.66
C ARG A 19 -4.97 10.85 5.77
N LYS A 20 -4.97 10.43 7.04
CA LYS A 20 -4.94 11.37 8.19
C LYS A 20 -3.66 12.20 8.24
N ILE A 21 -2.52 11.63 7.83
CA ILE A 21 -1.27 12.37 7.69
C ILE A 21 -1.43 13.46 6.62
N ILE A 22 -1.89 13.10 5.42
CA ILE A 22 -2.00 14.02 4.28
C ILE A 22 -3.02 15.14 4.54
N GLU A 23 -4.20 14.81 5.09
CA GLU A 23 -5.26 15.78 5.41
C GLU A 23 -4.78 16.87 6.38
N SER A 24 -3.74 16.58 7.15
CA SER A 24 -3.16 17.53 8.10
C SER A 24 -2.03 18.39 7.51
N LEU A 25 -1.58 18.09 6.30
CA LEU A 25 -0.47 18.79 5.62
C LEU A 25 -1.00 19.68 4.49
N PRO A 26 -0.24 20.69 4.07
CA PRO A 26 -0.65 21.51 2.94
C PRO A 26 -0.83 20.70 1.67
N PRO A 27 -1.86 21.03 0.88
CA PRO A 27 -2.12 20.34 -0.38
C PRO A 27 -0.89 20.33 -1.29
N GLY A 28 -0.55 19.16 -1.83
CA GLY A 28 0.55 19.00 -2.78
C GLY A 28 1.95 18.96 -2.17
N SER A 29 2.11 18.97 -0.85
CA SER A 29 3.42 18.85 -0.18
C SER A 29 3.96 17.41 -0.16
N VAL A 30 3.09 16.42 -0.29
CA VAL A 30 3.40 15.00 -0.26
C VAL A 30 2.87 14.33 -1.53
N ALA A 31 3.63 13.42 -2.12
CA ALA A 31 3.12 12.49 -3.14
C ALA A 31 2.90 11.11 -2.50
N VAL A 32 1.81 10.45 -2.87
CA VAL A 32 1.50 9.07 -2.44
C VAL A 32 1.56 8.14 -3.64
N ILE A 33 2.31 7.09 -3.49
CA ILE A 33 2.50 6.05 -4.50
C ILE A 33 1.90 4.74 -3.95
N PRO A 34 0.66 4.40 -4.34
CA PRO A 34 0.04 3.15 -3.92
C PRO A 34 0.67 1.96 -4.66
N GLN A 35 1.08 0.94 -3.93
CA GLN A 35 1.59 -0.32 -4.48
C GLN A 35 0.57 -0.97 -5.44
N ASP A 36 -0.71 -0.81 -5.16
CA ASP A 36 -1.78 -1.40 -5.96
C ASP A 36 -1.80 -0.90 -7.42
N SER A 37 -1.18 0.25 -7.72
CA SER A 37 -0.97 0.73 -9.08
C SER A 37 0.00 -0.16 -9.88
N TYR A 38 0.84 -0.92 -9.19
CA TYR A 38 1.92 -1.73 -9.78
C TYR A 38 1.58 -3.22 -9.92
N TYR A 39 0.31 -3.62 -9.79
CA TYR A 39 -0.07 -4.96 -10.23
C TYR A 39 0.31 -5.18 -11.69
N ASN A 40 0.71 -6.41 -12.02
CA ASN A 40 1.12 -6.78 -13.37
C ASN A 40 0.01 -6.49 -14.40
N ASP A 41 0.42 -6.06 -15.61
CA ASP A 41 -0.48 -5.98 -16.74
C ASP A 41 -0.87 -7.40 -17.20
N LYS A 42 -2.16 -7.66 -17.18
CA LYS A 42 -2.78 -8.92 -17.60
C LYS A 42 -3.77 -8.71 -18.76
N SER A 43 -3.65 -7.61 -19.50
CA SER A 43 -4.58 -7.27 -20.60
C SER A 43 -4.71 -8.36 -21.66
N SER A 44 -3.64 -9.13 -21.90
CA SER A 44 -3.62 -10.27 -22.84
C SER A 44 -4.31 -11.54 -22.31
N ILE A 45 -4.69 -11.58 -21.02
CA ILE A 45 -5.32 -12.75 -20.39
C ILE A 45 -6.84 -12.54 -20.33
N PRO A 46 -7.68 -13.56 -20.61
CA PRO A 46 -9.14 -13.44 -20.46
C PRO A 46 -9.58 -13.03 -19.06
N LEU A 47 -10.63 -12.19 -18.97
CA LEU A 47 -11.11 -11.61 -17.70
C LEU A 47 -11.40 -12.66 -16.62
N GLU A 48 -12.00 -13.79 -16.99
CA GLU A 48 -12.38 -14.84 -16.03
C GLU A 48 -11.14 -15.49 -15.38
N ILE A 49 -10.02 -15.53 -16.09
CA ILE A 49 -8.74 -16.01 -15.55
C ILE A 49 -8.11 -14.92 -14.67
N ARG A 50 -8.18 -13.65 -15.10
CA ARG A 50 -7.65 -12.52 -14.31
C ARG A 50 -8.31 -12.42 -12.93
N LYS A 51 -9.63 -12.65 -12.86
CA LYS A 51 -10.38 -12.65 -11.59
C LYS A 51 -9.93 -13.72 -10.58
N GLN A 52 -9.24 -14.76 -11.04
CA GLN A 52 -8.68 -15.82 -10.20
C GLN A 52 -7.28 -15.50 -9.69
N THR A 53 -6.72 -14.34 -10.02
CA THR A 53 -5.40 -13.91 -9.57
C THR A 53 -5.39 -13.77 -8.05
N ASP A 54 -4.36 -14.31 -7.42
CA ASP A 54 -4.02 -13.98 -6.04
C ASP A 54 -3.30 -12.62 -6.03
N PHE A 55 -4.02 -11.58 -5.59
CA PHE A 55 -3.49 -10.22 -5.51
C PHE A 55 -2.66 -9.98 -4.24
N ASP A 56 -2.65 -10.91 -3.32
CA ASP A 56 -1.87 -10.86 -2.10
C ASP A 56 -0.55 -11.66 -2.19
N HIS A 57 -0.24 -12.25 -3.37
CA HIS A 57 1.03 -12.91 -3.66
C HIS A 57 2.05 -11.93 -4.25
N PRO A 58 3.36 -12.00 -3.89
CA PRO A 58 4.39 -11.11 -4.43
C PRO A 58 4.49 -11.08 -5.96
N ASP A 59 4.25 -12.23 -6.62
CA ASP A 59 4.27 -12.33 -8.09
C ASP A 59 3.13 -11.55 -8.78
N ALA A 60 2.19 -11.01 -8.02
CA ALA A 60 1.14 -10.16 -8.58
C ALA A 60 1.66 -8.76 -8.99
N PHE A 61 2.85 -8.35 -8.51
CA PHE A 61 3.38 -7.01 -8.68
C PHE A 61 4.52 -6.96 -9.69
N ASP A 62 4.60 -5.84 -10.40
CA ASP A 62 5.73 -5.48 -11.28
C ASP A 62 6.77 -4.72 -10.45
N TRP A 63 7.55 -5.47 -9.68
CA TRP A 63 8.60 -4.90 -8.84
C TRP A 63 9.63 -4.09 -9.62
N PRO A 64 10.15 -4.56 -10.78
CA PRO A 64 11.12 -3.77 -11.54
C PRO A 64 10.62 -2.38 -11.94
N LEU A 65 9.37 -2.26 -12.39
CA LEU A 65 8.79 -0.96 -12.72
C LEU A 65 8.59 -0.10 -11.46
N PHE A 66 8.15 -0.71 -10.36
CA PHE A 66 7.95 0.00 -9.09
C PHE A 66 9.26 0.59 -8.58
N GLU A 67 10.30 -0.22 -8.48
CA GLU A 67 11.65 0.18 -8.06
C GLU A 67 12.19 1.30 -8.94
N GLN A 68 12.13 1.12 -10.27
CA GLN A 68 12.59 2.11 -11.23
C GLN A 68 11.91 3.46 -11.02
N GLN A 69 10.59 3.48 -10.87
CA GLN A 69 9.84 4.73 -10.71
C GLN A 69 10.12 5.42 -9.38
N ILE A 70 10.23 4.68 -8.28
CA ILE A 70 10.63 5.27 -6.99
C ILE A 70 12.06 5.82 -7.05
N ALA A 71 12.98 5.13 -7.72
CA ALA A 71 14.35 5.62 -7.93
C ALA A 71 14.38 6.90 -8.78
N GLU A 72 13.52 7.02 -9.81
CA GLU A 72 13.44 8.26 -10.61
C GLU A 72 12.88 9.43 -9.79
N LEU A 73 11.83 9.21 -8.99
CA LEU A 73 11.34 10.24 -8.06
C LEU A 73 12.44 10.70 -7.11
N ARG A 74 13.26 9.76 -6.57
CA ARG A 74 14.39 10.08 -5.68
C ARG A 74 15.45 10.95 -6.35
N LYS A 75 15.64 10.80 -7.66
CA LYS A 75 16.55 11.65 -8.48
C LYS A 75 15.94 13.02 -8.81
N GLY A 76 14.68 13.26 -8.47
CA GLY A 76 13.95 14.48 -8.80
C GLY A 76 13.30 14.46 -10.18
N HIS A 77 13.14 13.30 -10.79
CA HIS A 77 12.45 13.14 -12.07
C HIS A 77 10.98 12.75 -11.87
N PRO A 78 10.05 13.30 -12.67
CA PRO A 78 8.65 12.87 -12.63
C PRO A 78 8.50 11.47 -13.23
N ILE A 79 7.43 10.79 -12.82
CA ILE A 79 7.08 9.46 -13.30
C ILE A 79 5.68 9.45 -13.93
N GLU A 80 5.43 8.45 -14.78
CA GLU A 80 4.12 8.10 -15.28
C GLU A 80 3.62 6.86 -14.52
N GLN A 81 2.97 7.10 -13.36
CA GLN A 81 2.46 6.03 -12.49
C GLN A 81 1.36 5.26 -13.23
N PRO A 82 1.42 3.91 -13.29
CA PRO A 82 0.34 3.12 -13.86
C PRO A 82 -0.97 3.31 -13.08
N THR A 83 -2.09 3.09 -13.77
CA THR A 83 -3.40 2.97 -13.13
C THR A 83 -3.90 1.54 -13.24
N TYR A 84 -4.63 1.09 -12.23
CA TYR A 84 -5.14 -0.28 -12.15
C TYR A 84 -6.65 -0.31 -11.95
N SER A 85 -7.32 -1.19 -12.66
CA SER A 85 -8.76 -1.40 -12.53
C SER A 85 -9.07 -2.73 -11.85
N TYR A 86 -9.66 -2.68 -10.67
CA TYR A 86 -10.16 -3.86 -9.97
C TYR A 86 -11.38 -4.50 -10.66
N ILE A 87 -12.11 -3.75 -11.51
CA ILE A 87 -13.27 -4.26 -12.24
C ILE A 87 -12.82 -5.22 -13.33
N ILE A 88 -11.78 -4.84 -14.07
CA ILE A 88 -11.27 -5.65 -15.19
C ILE A 88 -9.97 -6.39 -14.82
N CYS A 89 -9.51 -6.28 -13.57
CA CYS A 89 -8.35 -6.98 -13.00
C CYS A 89 -7.08 -6.86 -13.86
N THR A 90 -6.76 -5.63 -14.32
CA THR A 90 -5.53 -5.33 -15.06
C THR A 90 -5.23 -3.84 -15.05
N ARG A 91 -4.03 -3.46 -15.50
CA ARG A 91 -3.65 -2.06 -15.73
C ARG A 91 -4.52 -1.43 -16.82
N LEU A 92 -4.78 -0.14 -16.68
CA LEU A 92 -5.37 0.68 -17.74
C LEU A 92 -4.26 1.27 -18.62
N PRO A 93 -4.59 1.68 -19.86
CA PRO A 93 -3.62 2.38 -20.72
C PRO A 93 -3.20 3.75 -20.18
N GLU A 94 -4.07 4.37 -19.38
CA GLU A 94 -3.84 5.70 -18.82
C GLU A 94 -2.85 5.62 -17.65
N THR A 95 -1.98 6.62 -17.55
CA THR A 95 -1.07 6.84 -16.44
C THR A 95 -1.41 8.12 -15.69
N VAL A 96 -0.88 8.26 -14.50
CA VAL A 96 -0.94 9.49 -13.73
C VAL A 96 0.46 10.05 -13.58
N ARG A 97 0.69 11.28 -14.09
CA ARG A 97 1.96 11.95 -13.91
C ARG A 97 2.13 12.38 -12.46
N VAL A 98 3.18 11.92 -11.82
CA VAL A 98 3.55 12.27 -10.45
C VAL A 98 4.85 13.06 -10.46
N GLU A 99 4.77 14.30 -9.99
CA GLU A 99 5.95 15.17 -9.80
C GLU A 99 6.68 14.80 -8.49
N PRO A 100 8.01 14.90 -8.46
CA PRO A 100 8.77 14.68 -7.24
C PRO A 100 8.39 15.72 -6.17
N LYS A 101 8.27 15.25 -4.92
CA LYS A 101 7.94 16.08 -3.75
C LYS A 101 9.01 15.91 -2.68
N GLU A 102 9.03 16.78 -1.70
CA GLU A 102 9.96 16.66 -0.57
C GLU A 102 9.70 15.39 0.25
N VAL A 103 8.45 14.94 0.26
CA VAL A 103 8.04 13.69 0.92
C VAL A 103 7.28 12.81 -0.08
N ILE A 104 7.73 11.57 -0.23
CA ILE A 104 7.05 10.52 -1.00
C ILE A 104 6.60 9.45 -0.01
N ILE A 105 5.33 9.08 -0.05
CA ILE A 105 4.78 7.95 0.73
C ILE A 105 4.52 6.80 -0.22
N VAL A 106 5.21 5.69 -0.02
CA VAL A 106 4.97 4.41 -0.71
C VAL A 106 4.09 3.57 0.20
N GLU A 107 2.83 3.31 -0.20
CA GLU A 107 1.91 2.54 0.65
C GLU A 107 1.46 1.26 -0.02
N GLY A 108 1.37 0.17 0.74
CA GLY A 108 0.84 -1.11 0.25
C GLY A 108 1.00 -2.26 1.24
N ILE A 109 0.31 -3.36 0.96
CA ILE A 109 0.37 -4.54 1.85
C ILE A 109 1.78 -5.10 1.96
N MET A 110 2.54 -5.07 0.87
CA MET A 110 3.89 -5.60 0.73
C MET A 110 4.93 -4.53 0.37
N SER A 111 4.68 -3.25 0.64
CA SER A 111 5.65 -2.19 0.32
C SER A 111 7.01 -2.36 0.98
N LEU A 112 7.12 -3.19 2.01
CA LEU A 112 8.39 -3.57 2.64
C LEU A 112 8.87 -4.98 2.25
N TYR A 113 8.26 -5.65 1.28
CA TYR A 113 8.63 -7.02 0.90
C TYR A 113 9.91 -7.05 0.04
N ASP A 114 9.93 -6.25 -1.02
CA ASP A 114 11.06 -6.21 -1.93
C ASP A 114 12.26 -5.47 -1.32
N LYS A 115 13.47 -6.03 -1.46
CA LYS A 115 14.67 -5.49 -0.85
C LYS A 115 15.14 -4.21 -1.53
N GLU A 116 15.15 -4.20 -2.84
CA GLU A 116 15.62 -3.08 -3.65
C GLU A 116 14.73 -1.86 -3.42
N LEU A 117 13.41 -2.07 -3.35
CA LEU A 117 12.45 -1.03 -3.01
C LEU A 117 12.64 -0.52 -1.56
N ARG A 118 12.86 -1.43 -0.59
CA ARG A 118 13.13 -1.04 0.80
C ARG A 118 14.38 -0.20 0.96
N ASP A 119 15.43 -0.49 0.19
CA ASP A 119 16.70 0.23 0.25
C ASP A 119 16.58 1.69 -0.27
N LEU A 120 15.50 1.98 -1.01
CA LEU A 120 15.15 3.35 -1.39
C LEU A 120 14.37 4.12 -0.30
N MET A 121 13.97 3.48 0.79
CA MET A 121 13.15 4.10 1.84
C MET A 121 14.00 4.62 2.98
N ASP A 122 13.77 5.87 3.36
CA ASP A 122 14.45 6.53 4.49
C ASP A 122 13.75 6.23 5.83
N LEU A 123 12.46 5.91 5.80
CA LEU A 123 11.68 5.49 6.97
C LEU A 123 10.71 4.38 6.56
N LYS A 124 10.72 3.29 7.30
CA LYS A 124 9.87 2.12 7.08
C LYS A 124 8.91 1.93 8.24
N ILE A 125 7.63 1.91 7.94
CA ILE A 125 6.54 1.84 8.92
C ILE A 125 5.70 0.60 8.65
N PHE A 126 5.43 -0.19 9.70
CA PHE A 126 4.46 -1.28 9.63
C PHE A 126 3.21 -0.92 10.45
N VAL A 127 2.06 -0.89 9.79
CA VAL A 127 0.77 -0.64 10.43
C VAL A 127 0.16 -1.96 10.85
N ASP A 128 0.10 -2.17 12.15
CA ASP A 128 -0.31 -3.42 12.78
C ASP A 128 -1.74 -3.33 13.33
N ALA A 129 -2.47 -4.44 13.26
CA ALA A 129 -3.76 -4.62 13.91
C ALA A 129 -4.00 -6.12 14.11
N GLU A 130 -4.71 -6.45 15.19
CA GLU A 130 -5.05 -7.83 15.52
C GLU A 130 -5.77 -8.54 14.36
N PRO A 131 -5.52 -9.82 14.13
CA PRO A 131 -6.06 -10.55 12.97
C PRO A 131 -7.60 -10.56 12.89
N ASP A 132 -8.29 -10.64 14.03
CA ASP A 132 -9.75 -10.60 14.12
C ASP A 132 -10.28 -9.20 13.75
N GLU A 133 -9.67 -8.14 14.25
CA GLU A 133 -10.00 -6.76 13.88
C GLU A 133 -9.81 -6.52 12.38
N ARG A 134 -8.72 -7.01 11.81
CA ARG A 134 -8.47 -6.90 10.36
C ARG A 134 -9.55 -7.65 9.57
N LEU A 135 -9.90 -8.87 10.00
CA LEU A 135 -10.93 -9.68 9.37
C LEU A 135 -12.29 -8.96 9.40
N LEU A 136 -12.71 -8.45 10.56
CA LEU A 136 -13.97 -7.73 10.69
C LEU A 136 -14.05 -6.50 9.78
N ARG A 137 -12.95 -5.74 9.69
CA ARG A 137 -12.86 -4.57 8.78
C ARG A 137 -12.94 -4.96 7.31
N VAL A 138 -12.27 -6.05 6.91
CA VAL A 138 -12.32 -6.56 5.52
C VAL A 138 -13.73 -7.04 5.18
N ILE A 139 -14.36 -7.83 6.05
CA ILE A 139 -15.73 -8.31 5.84
C ILE A 139 -16.69 -7.12 5.71
N THR A 140 -16.65 -6.18 6.64
CA THR A 140 -17.54 -5.01 6.64
C THR A 140 -17.39 -4.19 5.36
N ARG A 141 -16.15 -3.86 4.97
CA ARG A 141 -15.85 -3.10 3.75
C ARG A 141 -16.33 -3.84 2.50
N ASP A 142 -15.95 -5.10 2.34
CA ASP A 142 -16.18 -5.83 1.10
C ASP A 142 -17.66 -6.24 0.94
N MET A 143 -18.41 -6.41 2.04
CA MET A 143 -19.87 -6.57 1.98
C MET A 143 -20.59 -5.27 1.59
N VAL A 144 -20.20 -4.13 2.21
CA VAL A 144 -20.89 -2.85 2.02
C VAL A 144 -20.49 -2.18 0.71
N GLU A 145 -19.18 -2.12 0.40
CA GLU A 145 -18.65 -1.35 -0.73
C GLU A 145 -18.59 -2.17 -2.03
N ARG A 146 -18.42 -3.50 -1.93
CA ARG A 146 -18.21 -4.40 -3.08
C ARG A 146 -19.36 -5.38 -3.29
N GLY A 147 -20.28 -5.50 -2.35
CA GLY A 147 -21.44 -6.39 -2.43
C GLY A 147 -21.08 -7.88 -2.38
N HIS A 148 -19.92 -8.25 -1.86
CA HIS A 148 -19.50 -9.65 -1.79
C HIS A 148 -20.26 -10.40 -0.69
N PRO A 149 -20.74 -11.65 -0.94
CA PRO A 149 -21.41 -12.45 0.07
C PRO A 149 -20.43 -12.91 1.16
N LEU A 150 -20.92 -13.00 2.40
CA LEU A 150 -20.11 -13.36 3.57
C LEU A 150 -19.36 -14.69 3.40
N GLU A 151 -20.03 -15.70 2.85
CA GLU A 151 -19.43 -17.03 2.63
C GLU A 151 -18.19 -16.95 1.74
N MET A 152 -18.28 -16.18 0.64
CA MET A 152 -17.14 -15.93 -0.26
C MET A 152 -15.99 -15.24 0.47
N LEU A 153 -16.28 -14.28 1.34
CA LEU A 153 -15.25 -13.55 2.09
C LEU A 153 -14.56 -14.44 3.12
N ILE A 154 -15.31 -15.31 3.80
CA ILE A 154 -14.75 -16.29 4.75
C ILE A 154 -13.84 -17.28 4.00
N ASP A 155 -14.28 -17.77 2.86
CA ASP A 155 -13.50 -18.71 2.05
C ASP A 155 -12.21 -18.06 1.53
N LYS A 156 -12.32 -16.86 0.98
CA LYS A 156 -11.17 -16.05 0.55
C LYS A 156 -10.19 -15.77 1.70
N TYR A 157 -10.69 -15.45 2.89
CA TYR A 157 -9.83 -15.21 4.05
C TYR A 157 -9.04 -16.46 4.43
N ARG A 158 -9.69 -17.62 4.50
CA ARG A 158 -9.05 -18.88 4.91
C ARG A 158 -8.01 -19.36 3.89
N ASN A 159 -8.34 -19.28 2.61
CA ASN A 159 -7.55 -19.92 1.56
C ASN A 159 -6.53 -18.99 0.89
N ILE A 160 -6.70 -17.66 1.01
CA ILE A 160 -5.85 -16.67 0.35
C ILE A 160 -5.30 -15.66 1.34
N LEU A 161 -6.16 -14.78 1.92
CA LEU A 161 -5.68 -13.61 2.64
C LEU A 161 -4.84 -13.96 3.87
N LYS A 162 -5.25 -14.97 4.66
CA LYS A 162 -4.51 -15.38 5.84
C LYS A 162 -3.19 -16.06 5.49
N PRO A 163 -3.12 -17.09 4.61
CA PRO A 163 -1.85 -17.69 4.20
C PRO A 163 -0.86 -16.67 3.62
N MET A 164 -1.31 -15.81 2.69
CA MET A 164 -0.45 -14.79 2.08
C MET A 164 0.05 -13.76 3.10
N HIS A 165 -0.81 -13.38 4.05
CA HIS A 165 -0.39 -12.51 5.14
C HIS A 165 0.70 -13.14 5.99
N ASP A 166 0.50 -14.39 6.42
CA ASP A 166 1.43 -15.10 7.32
C ASP A 166 2.78 -15.39 6.61
N GLU A 167 2.76 -15.63 5.29
CA GLU A 167 3.95 -15.99 4.52
C GLU A 167 4.73 -14.77 4.01
N PHE A 168 4.05 -13.74 3.51
CA PHE A 168 4.70 -12.64 2.78
C PHE A 168 4.59 -11.27 3.46
N ILE A 169 3.51 -10.99 4.21
CA ILE A 169 3.26 -9.65 4.75
C ILE A 169 3.80 -9.52 6.17
N GLU A 170 3.36 -10.38 7.09
CA GLU A 170 3.76 -10.33 8.51
C GLU A 170 5.29 -10.41 8.69
N PRO A 171 6.05 -11.25 7.95
CA PRO A 171 7.50 -11.27 8.08
C PRO A 171 8.19 -9.95 7.74
N THR A 172 7.57 -9.07 6.93
CA THR A 172 8.15 -7.77 6.59
C THR A 172 8.17 -6.78 7.74
N LYS A 173 7.40 -7.03 8.79
CA LYS A 173 7.36 -6.27 10.04
C LYS A 173 8.75 -6.13 10.69
N GLN A 174 9.62 -7.14 10.52
CA GLN A 174 11.00 -7.09 11.01
C GLN A 174 11.86 -6.00 10.37
N TYR A 175 11.47 -5.51 9.19
CA TYR A 175 12.20 -4.46 8.48
C TYR A 175 11.72 -3.05 8.82
N ALA A 176 10.65 -2.92 9.60
CA ALA A 176 10.08 -1.64 9.96
C ALA A 176 10.94 -0.93 11.03
N ASP A 177 11.17 0.36 10.83
CA ASP A 177 11.80 1.23 11.84
C ASP A 177 10.77 1.60 12.93
N ILE A 178 9.47 1.64 12.57
CA ILE A 178 8.35 1.96 13.47
C ILE A 178 7.18 1.00 13.22
N ILE A 179 6.61 0.46 14.29
CA ILE A 179 5.36 -0.31 14.25
C ILE A 179 4.24 0.54 14.86
N ILE A 180 3.14 0.72 14.12
CA ILE A 180 1.96 1.45 14.58
C ILE A 180 0.87 0.45 14.93
N PRO A 181 0.61 0.15 16.21
CA PRO A 181 -0.49 -0.70 16.62
C PRO A 181 -1.84 0.00 16.44
N ASN A 182 -2.89 -0.79 16.24
CA ASN A 182 -4.28 -0.33 16.07
C ASN A 182 -4.55 0.55 14.83
N GLY A 183 -3.61 0.62 13.91
CA GLY A 183 -3.78 1.30 12.62
C GLY A 183 -4.22 2.76 12.75
N GLY A 184 -5.23 3.13 11.95
CA GLY A 184 -5.77 4.49 11.92
C GLY A 184 -6.45 4.98 13.21
N ASN A 185 -6.64 4.11 14.21
CA ASN A 185 -7.17 4.49 15.52
C ASN A 185 -6.09 5.02 16.47
N ASN A 186 -4.80 4.80 16.16
CA ASN A 186 -3.68 5.30 16.96
C ASN A 186 -3.37 6.77 16.66
N GLN A 187 -4.14 7.68 17.25
CA GLN A 187 -4.01 9.12 17.04
C GLN A 187 -2.62 9.63 17.45
N LYS A 188 -2.03 9.09 18.52
CA LYS A 188 -0.71 9.53 19.00
C LYS A 188 0.41 9.17 18.04
N ALA A 189 0.39 7.97 17.46
CA ALA A 189 1.37 7.61 16.44
C ALA A 189 1.23 8.49 15.18
N ILE A 190 -0.01 8.76 14.75
CA ILE A 190 -0.28 9.62 13.59
C ILE A 190 0.22 11.05 13.86
N GLU A 191 -0.04 11.59 15.06
CA GLU A 191 0.45 12.92 15.45
C GLU A 191 1.99 13.02 15.43
N ILE A 192 2.69 12.00 15.93
CA ILE A 192 4.16 11.92 15.90
C ILE A 192 4.68 11.89 14.46
N LEU A 193 4.09 11.07 13.59
CA LEU A 193 4.49 11.03 12.18
C LEU A 193 4.23 12.34 11.45
N LYS A 194 3.10 12.98 11.75
CA LYS A 194 2.79 14.31 11.22
C LYS A 194 3.86 15.32 11.58
N LEU A 195 4.20 15.45 12.88
CA LEU A 195 5.25 16.35 13.38
C LEU A 195 6.62 16.05 12.72
N TYR A 196 6.94 14.78 12.53
CA TYR A 196 8.15 14.38 11.83
C TYR A 196 8.18 14.87 10.38
N ILE A 197 7.07 14.71 9.66
CA ILE A 197 6.93 15.17 8.26
C ILE A 197 6.94 16.70 8.18
N GLU A 198 6.23 17.40 9.07
CA GLU A 198 6.24 18.88 9.15
C GLU A 198 7.65 19.41 9.37
N LYS A 199 8.43 18.78 10.24
CA LYS A 199 9.85 19.13 10.46
C LYS A 199 10.68 19.00 9.18
N ILE A 200 10.46 17.97 8.38
CA ILE A 200 11.15 17.78 7.09
C ILE A 200 10.75 18.88 6.10
N LEU A 201 9.48 19.26 6.10
CA LEU A 201 8.96 20.33 5.27
C LEU A 201 9.34 21.75 5.76
N GLY A 202 10.24 21.84 6.78
CA GLY A 202 10.72 23.11 7.32
C GLY A 202 9.69 23.89 8.12
N ARG A 203 8.77 23.20 8.77
CA ARG A 203 7.65 23.78 9.54
C ARG A 203 7.68 23.38 11.00
#